data_787d188e3144c4f960b4997105bc169e
#
_entry.id   787d188e3144c4f960b4997105bc169e
#
_cell.length_a   1.000
_cell.length_b   1.000
_cell.length_c   1.000
_cell.angle_alpha   90.00
_cell.angle_beta   90.00
_cell.angle_gamma   90.00
#
_symmetry.space_group_name_H-M   'P 1'
#
loop_
_entity.id
_entity.type
_entity.pdbx_description
1 polymer ?
#
loop_
_entity_poly.entity_id
_entity_poly.type
_entity_poly.pdbx_seq_one_letter_code
_entity_poly.pdbx_strand_id
1 'polypeptide(L)'
;MIKIISDDACDLTKEELEKYDIDIVHFKISDEDGNDIENVEKLYEMELNNPKMRFFSACPSVDEYYQLFKTYAEKGCDIISVAISAKFSGSHNSACVAAEMIREEYKNIKIMAVDSMKNSATQGLFVINLARLAANGKSFGDIKKYIEDDPDSGKILFTVGNLNYLIAGGRIGKLKGLVANKLNIKPIITMKDGVLASGGFGIGIKNTLNKLIDMAKSYFEKTKQNIKEFMFCVGFGCEKAEGENFLKLCKEKLGLCDNQIKMNQIGATTIVHTGPHTYGFAFMKNV
;
A
#
# COMPACT_ATOMS: atom_id res chain seq x y z
N MET A 1 -12.04 -16.03 -17.06
CA MET A 1 -10.98 -15.85 -16.01
C MET A 1 -10.92 -14.37 -15.67
N ILE A 2 -10.69 -14.02 -14.41
CA ILE A 2 -10.54 -12.62 -13.97
C ILE A 2 -9.08 -12.41 -13.59
N LYS A 3 -8.41 -11.46 -14.23
CA LYS A 3 -7.04 -11.05 -13.89
C LYS A 3 -7.05 -9.86 -12.94
N ILE A 4 -6.27 -9.97 -11.88
CA ILE A 4 -6.05 -8.87 -10.92
C ILE A 4 -4.72 -8.21 -11.25
N ILE A 5 -4.77 -6.88 -11.39
CA ILE A 5 -3.61 -6.02 -11.67
C ILE A 5 -3.55 -4.95 -10.59
N SER A 6 -2.37 -4.57 -10.16
CA SER A 6 -2.19 -3.42 -9.25
C SER A 6 -1.04 -2.53 -9.71
N ASP A 7 -0.87 -1.39 -9.07
CA ASP A 7 0.40 -0.66 -9.13
C ASP A 7 1.33 -1.11 -7.99
N ASP A 8 2.62 -0.83 -8.11
CA ASP A 8 3.62 -1.29 -7.16
C ASP A 8 3.59 -0.60 -5.78
N ALA A 9 2.74 0.42 -5.62
CA ALA A 9 2.48 1.00 -4.31
C ALA A 9 1.74 0.04 -3.35
N CYS A 10 1.37 -1.16 -3.79
CA CYS A 10 0.81 -2.23 -2.96
C CYS A 10 1.84 -2.97 -2.10
N ASP A 11 3.13 -2.77 -2.34
CA ASP A 11 4.26 -3.37 -1.59
C ASP A 11 4.20 -4.91 -1.47
N LEU A 12 3.63 -5.59 -2.48
CA LEU A 12 3.62 -7.06 -2.55
C LEU A 12 4.98 -7.58 -2.97
N THR A 13 5.43 -8.67 -2.34
CA THR A 13 6.67 -9.35 -2.73
C THR A 13 6.48 -10.12 -4.04
N LYS A 14 7.60 -10.42 -4.71
CA LYS A 14 7.59 -11.22 -5.93
C LYS A 14 6.90 -12.58 -5.72
N GLU A 15 7.18 -13.24 -4.60
CA GLU A 15 6.57 -14.51 -4.24
C GLU A 15 5.04 -14.40 -4.06
N GLU A 16 4.57 -13.27 -3.55
CA GLU A 16 3.13 -13.01 -3.42
C GLU A 16 2.47 -12.74 -4.76
N LEU A 17 3.13 -11.96 -5.62
CA LEU A 17 2.64 -11.70 -6.98
C LEU A 17 2.50 -13.00 -7.77
N GLU A 18 3.52 -13.86 -7.72
CA GLU A 18 3.48 -15.18 -8.36
C GLU A 18 2.42 -16.09 -7.75
N LYS A 19 2.35 -16.16 -6.42
CA LYS A 19 1.40 -17.03 -5.69
C LYS A 19 -0.06 -16.70 -5.98
N TYR A 20 -0.39 -15.42 -6.12
CA TYR A 20 -1.77 -14.95 -6.30
C TYR A 20 -2.08 -14.56 -7.74
N ASP A 21 -1.16 -14.79 -8.68
CA ASP A 21 -1.30 -14.43 -10.10
C ASP A 21 -1.69 -12.95 -10.28
N ILE A 22 -0.93 -12.05 -9.63
CA ILE A 22 -1.12 -10.62 -9.69
C ILE A 22 -0.03 -9.99 -10.54
N ASP A 23 -0.41 -9.13 -11.49
CA ASP A 23 0.56 -8.34 -12.26
C ASP A 23 0.61 -6.89 -11.76
N ILE A 24 1.74 -6.25 -12.00
CA ILE A 24 2.03 -4.90 -11.52
C ILE A 24 2.34 -3.95 -12.68
N VAL A 25 1.79 -2.73 -12.59
CA VAL A 25 2.25 -1.58 -13.37
C VAL A 25 3.14 -0.73 -12.48
N HIS A 26 4.34 -0.39 -12.94
CA HIS A 26 5.38 0.20 -12.11
C HIS A 26 5.38 1.72 -12.15
N PHE A 27 5.61 2.34 -11.01
CA PHE A 27 6.00 3.73 -10.92
C PHE A 27 7.45 3.92 -11.38
N LYS A 28 7.77 5.07 -11.92
CA LYS A 28 9.16 5.48 -12.16
C LYS A 28 9.66 6.27 -10.97
N ILE A 29 10.81 5.87 -10.45
CA ILE A 29 11.46 6.54 -9.34
C ILE A 29 12.77 7.14 -9.86
N SER A 30 13.01 8.42 -9.59
CA SER A 30 14.22 9.11 -10.04
C SER A 30 14.78 10.00 -8.95
N ASP A 31 16.06 10.33 -9.09
CA ASP A 31 16.71 11.42 -8.34
C ASP A 31 16.45 12.80 -8.96
N GLU A 32 17.05 13.84 -8.39
CA GLU A 32 16.91 15.22 -8.85
C GLU A 32 17.58 15.51 -10.19
N ASP A 33 18.50 14.65 -10.64
CA ASP A 33 19.17 14.72 -11.94
C ASP A 33 18.43 13.90 -13.02
N GLY A 34 17.33 13.23 -12.63
CA GLY A 34 16.52 12.42 -13.54
C GLY A 34 17.03 11.00 -13.76
N ASN A 35 17.99 10.53 -12.96
CA ASN A 35 18.48 9.16 -13.05
C ASN A 35 17.49 8.21 -12.39
N ASP A 36 17.19 7.10 -13.07
CA ASP A 36 16.29 6.07 -12.55
C ASP A 36 16.88 5.36 -11.32
N ILE A 37 16.03 5.08 -10.35
CA ILE A 37 16.36 4.34 -9.14
C ILE A 37 15.63 3.00 -9.18
N GLU A 38 16.40 1.92 -9.25
CA GLU A 38 15.88 0.58 -9.51
C GLU A 38 15.26 -0.10 -8.28
N ASN A 39 15.76 0.22 -7.08
CA ASN A 39 15.32 -0.45 -5.84
C ASN A 39 15.50 0.43 -4.60
N VAL A 40 14.95 -0.07 -3.48
CA VAL A 40 14.94 0.63 -2.17
C VAL A 40 16.35 0.73 -1.59
N GLU A 41 17.18 -0.28 -1.78
CA GLU A 41 18.54 -0.32 -1.26
C GLU A 41 19.39 0.80 -1.87
N LYS A 42 19.33 0.97 -3.18
CA LYS A 42 20.03 2.03 -3.89
C LYS A 42 19.54 3.43 -3.45
N LEU A 43 18.24 3.60 -3.28
CA LEU A 43 17.66 4.83 -2.76
C LEU A 43 18.22 5.16 -1.37
N TYR A 44 18.28 4.16 -0.49
CA TYR A 44 18.79 4.34 0.87
C TYR A 44 20.30 4.65 0.90
N GLU A 45 21.10 3.98 0.08
CA GLU A 45 22.52 4.28 -0.05
C GLU A 45 22.77 5.73 -0.54
N MET A 46 22.00 6.18 -1.53
CA MET A 46 22.10 7.55 -2.04
C MET A 46 21.72 8.57 -0.96
N GLU A 47 20.69 8.29 -0.17
CA GLU A 47 20.27 9.15 0.95
C GLU A 47 21.32 9.19 2.05
N LEU A 48 21.92 8.06 2.42
CA LEU A 48 23.00 8.02 3.40
C LEU A 48 24.22 8.85 2.97
N ASN A 49 24.55 8.82 1.68
CA ASN A 49 25.67 9.58 1.10
C ASN A 49 25.35 11.07 0.94
N ASN A 50 24.08 11.40 0.69
CA ASN A 50 23.59 12.76 0.56
C ASN A 50 22.19 12.95 1.17
N PRO A 51 22.08 13.23 2.49
CA PRO A 51 20.80 13.40 3.17
C PRO A 51 19.93 14.58 2.67
N LYS A 52 20.43 15.40 1.78
CA LYS A 52 19.68 16.50 1.14
C LYS A 52 19.14 16.14 -0.23
N MET A 53 19.56 15.01 -0.78
CA MET A 53 19.10 14.53 -2.08
C MET A 53 17.58 14.36 -2.08
N ARG A 54 16.97 14.73 -3.19
CA ARG A 54 15.51 14.56 -3.38
C ARG A 54 15.24 13.47 -4.37
N PHE A 55 14.18 12.74 -4.09
CA PHE A 55 13.70 11.67 -4.95
C PHE A 55 12.27 11.98 -5.38
N PHE A 56 11.91 11.50 -6.56
CA PHE A 56 10.63 11.76 -7.18
C PHE A 56 10.00 10.44 -7.62
N SER A 57 8.67 10.39 -7.62
CA SER A 57 7.90 9.30 -8.21
C SER A 57 6.99 9.84 -9.30
N ALA A 58 6.96 9.19 -10.44
CA ALA A 58 5.99 9.42 -11.50
C ALA A 58 5.04 8.22 -11.61
N CYS A 59 3.74 8.49 -11.63
CA CYS A 59 2.75 7.42 -11.76
C CYS A 59 2.84 6.76 -13.15
N PRO A 60 2.40 5.49 -13.26
CA PRO A 60 2.32 4.81 -14.53
C PRO A 60 1.48 5.61 -15.54
N SER A 61 1.92 5.62 -16.78
CA SER A 61 1.22 6.26 -17.89
C SER A 61 -0.02 5.48 -18.34
N VAL A 62 -0.88 6.11 -19.10
CA VAL A 62 -2.02 5.45 -19.74
C VAL A 62 -1.55 4.32 -20.66
N ASP A 63 -0.46 4.52 -21.40
CA ASP A 63 0.07 3.51 -22.32
C ASP A 63 0.58 2.28 -21.57
N GLU A 64 1.33 2.44 -20.45
CA GLU A 64 1.80 1.31 -19.65
C GLU A 64 0.65 0.45 -19.12
N TYR A 65 -0.44 1.09 -18.64
CA TYR A 65 -1.66 0.38 -18.28
C TYR A 65 -2.33 -0.29 -19.47
N TYR A 66 -2.47 0.43 -20.58
CA TYR A 66 -3.12 -0.08 -21.79
C TYR A 66 -2.42 -1.32 -22.34
N GLN A 67 -1.10 -1.32 -22.45
CA GLN A 67 -0.33 -2.46 -22.96
C GLN A 67 -0.51 -3.70 -22.07
N LEU A 68 -0.49 -3.51 -20.75
CA LEU A 68 -0.73 -4.63 -19.85
C LEU A 68 -2.17 -5.14 -19.94
N PHE A 69 -3.16 -4.26 -19.96
CA PHE A 69 -4.57 -4.65 -20.07
C PHE A 69 -4.84 -5.37 -21.39
N LYS A 70 -4.29 -4.89 -22.50
CA LYS A 70 -4.40 -5.49 -23.83
C LYS A 70 -3.90 -6.93 -23.83
N THR A 71 -2.79 -7.22 -23.17
CA THR A 71 -2.24 -8.57 -23.07
C THR A 71 -3.26 -9.58 -22.51
N TYR A 72 -4.12 -9.15 -21.58
CA TYR A 72 -5.15 -9.99 -20.98
C TYR A 72 -6.47 -9.94 -21.72
N ALA A 73 -6.80 -8.80 -22.30
CA ALA A 73 -7.98 -8.65 -23.15
C ALA A 73 -7.92 -9.56 -24.40
N GLU A 74 -6.76 -9.68 -25.04
CA GLU A 74 -6.51 -10.59 -26.16
C GLU A 74 -6.69 -12.08 -25.78
N LYS A 75 -6.47 -12.42 -24.51
CA LYS A 75 -6.72 -13.77 -23.96
C LYS A 75 -8.18 -13.97 -23.51
N GLY A 76 -9.05 -12.97 -23.69
CA GLY A 76 -10.44 -13.02 -23.24
C GLY A 76 -10.63 -13.00 -21.72
N CYS A 77 -9.67 -12.45 -20.97
CA CYS A 77 -9.78 -12.33 -19.52
C CYS A 77 -10.52 -11.05 -19.14
N ASP A 78 -11.43 -11.13 -18.17
CA ASP A 78 -11.92 -9.97 -17.46
C ASP A 78 -10.78 -9.37 -16.59
N ILE A 79 -10.78 -8.06 -16.37
CA ILE A 79 -9.66 -7.36 -15.71
C ILE A 79 -10.18 -6.48 -14.56
N ILE A 80 -9.57 -6.61 -13.41
CA ILE A 80 -9.75 -5.70 -12.26
C ILE A 80 -8.40 -5.08 -11.92
N SER A 81 -8.25 -3.79 -12.18
CA SER A 81 -7.04 -3.03 -11.88
C SER A 81 -7.24 -2.19 -10.63
N VAL A 82 -6.37 -2.34 -9.65
CA VAL A 82 -6.43 -1.68 -8.32
C VAL A 82 -5.26 -0.73 -8.19
N ALA A 83 -5.54 0.55 -8.12
CA ALA A 83 -4.51 1.57 -7.94
C ALA A 83 -4.46 2.08 -6.50
N ILE A 84 -3.30 2.64 -6.11
CA ILE A 84 -3.16 3.46 -4.89
C ILE A 84 -4.24 4.54 -4.85
N SER A 85 -4.60 5.01 -3.65
CA SER A 85 -5.57 6.09 -3.49
C SER A 85 -5.35 7.23 -4.48
N ALA A 86 -6.39 7.60 -5.21
CA ALA A 86 -6.40 8.72 -6.16
C ALA A 86 -6.10 10.08 -5.50
N LYS A 87 -6.12 10.15 -4.17
CA LYS A 87 -5.69 11.34 -3.40
C LYS A 87 -4.17 11.48 -3.32
N PHE A 88 -3.40 10.43 -3.64
CA PHE A 88 -1.93 10.45 -3.61
C PHE A 88 -1.30 10.47 -4.99
N SER A 89 -1.97 9.88 -6.00
CA SER A 89 -1.39 9.64 -7.32
C SER A 89 -2.42 9.70 -8.44
N GLY A 90 -1.95 10.04 -9.65
CA GLY A 90 -2.71 9.94 -10.89
C GLY A 90 -2.86 8.51 -11.42
N SER A 91 -2.28 7.50 -10.77
CA SER A 91 -2.26 6.10 -11.21
C SER A 91 -3.68 5.57 -11.53
N HIS A 92 -4.65 5.80 -10.65
CA HIS A 92 -6.05 5.43 -10.89
C HIS A 92 -6.63 6.09 -12.15
N ASN A 93 -6.35 7.38 -12.37
CA ASN A 93 -6.84 8.08 -13.57
C ASN A 93 -6.24 7.49 -14.86
N SER A 94 -4.94 7.18 -14.86
CA SER A 94 -4.28 6.51 -15.99
C SER A 94 -4.92 5.15 -16.28
N ALA A 95 -5.18 4.36 -15.23
CA ALA A 95 -5.87 3.07 -15.34
C ALA A 95 -7.31 3.21 -15.88
N CYS A 96 -8.06 4.25 -15.48
CA CYS A 96 -9.40 4.51 -15.97
C CYS A 96 -9.40 4.78 -17.48
N VAL A 97 -8.52 5.66 -17.96
CA VAL A 97 -8.42 5.99 -19.39
C VAL A 97 -8.02 4.75 -20.20
N ALA A 98 -7.03 4.00 -19.74
CA ALA A 98 -6.62 2.74 -20.39
C ALA A 98 -7.78 1.72 -20.43
N ALA A 99 -8.56 1.61 -19.33
CA ALA A 99 -9.71 0.71 -19.29
C ALA A 99 -10.83 1.12 -20.26
N GLU A 100 -11.03 2.42 -20.51
CA GLU A 100 -11.97 2.90 -21.52
C GLU A 100 -11.52 2.51 -22.93
N MET A 101 -10.23 2.71 -23.26
CA MET A 101 -9.67 2.27 -24.55
C MET A 101 -9.87 0.77 -24.77
N ILE A 102 -9.60 -0.05 -23.78
CA ILE A 102 -9.82 -1.51 -23.84
C ILE A 102 -11.30 -1.85 -24.05
N ARG A 103 -12.24 -1.18 -23.38
CA ARG A 103 -13.68 -1.40 -23.56
C ARG A 103 -14.15 -1.06 -24.98
N GLU A 104 -13.52 -0.09 -25.62
CA GLU A 104 -13.83 0.25 -27.02
C GLU A 104 -13.37 -0.82 -27.99
N GLU A 105 -12.20 -1.43 -27.75
CA GLU A 105 -11.61 -2.43 -28.66
C GLU A 105 -12.10 -3.87 -28.39
N TYR A 106 -12.31 -4.23 -27.12
CA TYR A 106 -12.61 -5.60 -26.65
C TYR A 106 -13.99 -5.69 -25.98
N LYS A 107 -15.05 -5.81 -26.79
CA LYS A 107 -16.46 -5.79 -26.32
C LYS A 107 -16.86 -7.00 -25.46
N ASN A 108 -16.12 -8.10 -25.53
CA ASN A 108 -16.47 -9.37 -24.89
C ASN A 108 -15.87 -9.58 -23.51
N ILE A 109 -15.10 -8.63 -23.00
CA ILE A 109 -14.53 -8.68 -21.66
C ILE A 109 -15.07 -7.57 -20.78
N LYS A 110 -14.97 -7.78 -19.46
CA LYS A 110 -15.27 -6.76 -18.47
C LYS A 110 -13.96 -6.24 -17.89
N ILE A 111 -13.85 -4.93 -17.79
CA ILE A 111 -12.71 -4.28 -17.18
C ILE A 111 -13.15 -3.15 -16.25
N MET A 112 -12.54 -3.04 -15.08
CA MET A 112 -12.70 -1.88 -14.20
C MET A 112 -11.37 -1.47 -13.56
N ALA A 113 -11.19 -0.16 -13.45
CA ALA A 113 -10.15 0.46 -12.63
C ALA A 113 -10.76 0.86 -11.28
N VAL A 114 -10.09 0.53 -10.20
CA VAL A 114 -10.53 0.72 -8.82
C VAL A 114 -9.59 1.68 -8.10
N ASP A 115 -10.13 2.79 -7.58
CA ASP A 115 -9.44 3.55 -6.53
C ASP A 115 -9.54 2.74 -5.24
N SER A 116 -8.41 2.19 -4.80
CA SER A 116 -8.41 1.40 -3.56
C SER A 116 -8.73 2.24 -2.32
N MET A 117 -8.57 3.56 -2.39
CA MET A 117 -8.55 4.47 -1.23
C MET A 117 -7.53 4.04 -0.16
N LYS A 118 -6.52 3.24 -0.55
CA LYS A 118 -5.52 2.61 0.30
C LYS A 118 -4.11 2.89 -0.25
N ASN A 119 -3.09 2.49 0.51
CA ASN A 119 -1.71 2.45 0.06
C ASN A 119 -0.95 1.32 0.75
N SER A 120 0.26 1.03 0.25
CA SER A 120 1.24 0.14 0.89
C SER A 120 0.60 -1.19 1.31
N ALA A 121 0.96 -1.69 2.48
CA ALA A 121 0.49 -2.97 3.00
C ALA A 121 -1.05 -3.12 2.99
N THR A 122 -1.83 -2.03 3.20
CA THR A 122 -3.30 -2.13 3.16
C THR A 122 -3.81 -2.38 1.74
N GLN A 123 -3.22 -1.71 0.74
CA GLN A 123 -3.51 -1.97 -0.66
C GLN A 123 -3.12 -3.40 -1.04
N GLY A 124 -1.95 -3.87 -0.61
CA GLY A 124 -1.49 -5.24 -0.85
C GLY A 124 -2.44 -6.29 -0.28
N LEU A 125 -2.91 -6.13 0.97
CA LEU A 125 -3.89 -7.03 1.56
C LEU A 125 -5.22 -7.02 0.79
N PHE A 126 -5.66 -5.85 0.33
CA PHE A 126 -6.86 -5.70 -0.49
C PHE A 126 -6.74 -6.43 -1.84
N VAL A 127 -5.63 -6.23 -2.53
CA VAL A 127 -5.33 -6.89 -3.81
C VAL A 127 -5.29 -8.42 -3.66
N ILE A 128 -4.67 -8.94 -2.58
CA ILE A 128 -4.68 -10.38 -2.26
C ILE A 128 -6.11 -10.90 -2.05
N ASN A 129 -6.97 -10.16 -1.35
CA ASN A 129 -8.37 -10.58 -1.17
C ASN A 129 -9.10 -10.67 -2.52
N LEU A 130 -8.93 -9.70 -3.41
CA LEU A 130 -9.54 -9.74 -4.74
C LEU A 130 -9.02 -10.94 -5.57
N ALA A 131 -7.72 -11.19 -5.51
CA ALA A 131 -7.12 -12.35 -6.20
C ALA A 131 -7.65 -13.68 -5.65
N ARG A 132 -7.83 -13.80 -4.34
CA ARG A 132 -8.46 -15.00 -3.71
C ARG A 132 -9.92 -15.17 -4.14
N LEU A 133 -10.69 -14.09 -4.17
CA LEU A 133 -12.08 -14.15 -4.65
C LEU A 133 -12.13 -14.63 -6.12
N ALA A 134 -11.26 -14.10 -6.98
CA ALA A 134 -11.16 -14.52 -8.37
C ALA A 134 -10.76 -15.99 -8.50
N ALA A 135 -9.74 -16.44 -7.74
CA ALA A 135 -9.28 -17.83 -7.72
C ALA A 135 -10.34 -18.80 -7.17
N ASN A 136 -11.19 -18.36 -6.25
CA ASN A 136 -12.32 -19.11 -5.71
C ASN A 136 -13.56 -19.10 -6.63
N GLY A 137 -13.44 -18.61 -7.87
CA GLY A 137 -14.50 -18.63 -8.88
C GLY A 137 -15.61 -17.61 -8.66
N LYS A 138 -15.41 -16.59 -7.85
CA LYS A 138 -16.36 -15.47 -7.72
C LYS A 138 -16.47 -14.73 -9.06
N SER A 139 -17.70 -14.35 -9.41
CA SER A 139 -17.94 -13.61 -10.64
C SER A 139 -17.39 -12.18 -10.56
N PHE A 140 -17.20 -11.54 -11.71
CA PHE A 140 -16.83 -10.12 -11.79
C PHE A 140 -17.80 -9.22 -11.01
N GLY A 141 -19.10 -9.53 -11.05
CA GLY A 141 -20.14 -8.81 -10.30
C GLY A 141 -20.02 -8.99 -8.79
N ASP A 142 -19.70 -10.22 -8.31
CA ASP A 142 -19.50 -10.47 -6.89
C ASP A 142 -18.29 -9.72 -6.34
N ILE A 143 -17.19 -9.70 -7.11
CA ILE A 143 -15.98 -8.98 -6.71
C ILE A 143 -16.23 -7.46 -6.73
N LYS A 144 -16.92 -6.96 -7.75
CA LYS A 144 -17.33 -5.55 -7.79
C LYS A 144 -18.16 -5.18 -6.55
N LYS A 145 -19.14 -5.99 -6.21
CA LYS A 145 -19.96 -5.78 -5.00
C LYS A 145 -19.12 -5.78 -3.73
N TYR A 146 -18.17 -6.73 -3.58
CA TYR A 146 -17.26 -6.77 -2.43
C TYR A 146 -16.46 -5.46 -2.29
N ILE A 147 -16.01 -4.87 -3.41
CA ILE A 147 -15.27 -3.60 -3.41
C ILE A 147 -16.18 -2.43 -2.96
N GLU A 148 -17.44 -2.42 -3.43
CA GLU A 148 -18.40 -1.34 -3.18
C GLU A 148 -19.02 -1.40 -1.77
N ASP A 149 -19.19 -2.59 -1.19
CA ASP A 149 -19.84 -2.80 0.11
C ASP A 149 -19.00 -2.26 1.30
N ASP A 150 -17.66 -2.27 1.20
CA ASP A 150 -16.78 -1.76 2.26
C ASP A 150 -15.52 -1.06 1.69
N PRO A 151 -15.68 0.16 1.16
CA PRO A 151 -14.55 0.92 0.61
C PRO A 151 -13.49 1.25 1.66
N ASP A 152 -13.86 1.32 2.94
CA ASP A 152 -12.97 1.54 4.08
C ASP A 152 -12.40 0.25 4.69
N SER A 153 -12.56 -0.88 4.01
CA SER A 153 -12.01 -2.17 4.45
C SER A 153 -10.51 -2.07 4.72
N GLY A 154 -10.10 -2.68 5.82
CA GLY A 154 -8.71 -2.65 6.25
C GLY A 154 -8.31 -1.34 6.95
N LYS A 155 -7.27 -1.44 7.73
CA LYS A 155 -6.67 -0.32 8.47
C LYS A 155 -5.16 -0.37 8.35
N ILE A 156 -4.54 0.81 8.32
CA ILE A 156 -3.09 0.97 8.41
C ILE A 156 -2.76 1.89 9.57
N LEU A 157 -1.76 1.51 10.35
CA LEU A 157 -1.20 2.27 11.46
C LEU A 157 0.32 2.28 11.28
N PHE A 158 0.91 3.46 11.12
CA PHE A 158 2.33 3.57 10.88
C PHE A 158 2.95 4.82 11.49
N THR A 159 4.26 4.85 11.54
CA THR A 159 5.07 6.00 11.93
C THR A 159 6.21 6.19 10.95
N VAL A 160 6.71 7.41 10.86
CA VAL A 160 7.84 7.79 10.00
C VAL A 160 8.96 8.40 10.84
N GLY A 161 10.16 8.36 10.33
CA GLY A 161 11.32 8.98 10.98
C GLY A 161 11.13 10.47 11.21
N ASN A 162 10.64 11.17 10.18
CA ASN A 162 10.22 12.56 10.21
C ASN A 162 9.18 12.84 9.11
N LEU A 163 8.50 13.97 9.18
CA LEU A 163 7.44 14.33 8.22
C LEU A 163 7.98 15.04 6.96
N ASN A 164 9.28 15.29 6.85
CA ASN A 164 9.86 16.10 5.75
C ASN A 164 9.63 15.45 4.38
N TYR A 165 9.69 14.12 4.29
CA TYR A 165 9.40 13.37 3.05
C TYR A 165 7.96 13.57 2.59
N LEU A 166 6.99 13.46 3.49
CA LEU A 166 5.58 13.71 3.19
C LEU A 166 5.31 15.16 2.80
N ILE A 167 6.05 16.12 3.40
CA ILE A 167 5.97 17.54 3.07
C ILE A 167 6.56 17.79 1.68
N ALA A 168 7.77 17.32 1.43
CA ALA A 168 8.48 17.48 0.16
C ALA A 168 7.72 16.85 -1.01
N GLY A 169 7.17 15.64 -0.77
CA GLY A 169 6.33 14.95 -1.75
C GLY A 169 4.93 15.54 -1.92
N GLY A 170 4.50 16.49 -1.10
CA GLY A 170 3.14 17.06 -1.15
C GLY A 170 2.02 16.13 -0.67
N ARG A 171 2.34 14.97 -0.08
CA ARG A 171 1.37 13.96 0.39
C ARG A 171 1.06 14.06 1.88
N ILE A 172 1.55 15.10 2.55
CA ILE A 172 1.30 15.34 3.99
C ILE A 172 -0.20 15.53 4.34
N GLY A 173 -1.03 15.99 3.42
CA GLY A 173 -2.48 16.11 3.60
C GLY A 173 -2.88 16.87 4.86
N LYS A 174 -3.78 16.28 5.65
CA LYS A 174 -4.30 16.84 6.91
C LYS A 174 -3.28 16.84 8.06
N LEU A 175 -2.10 16.25 7.85
CA LEU A 175 -1.03 16.20 8.86
C LEU A 175 -0.21 17.50 8.96
N LYS A 176 -0.44 18.49 8.08
CA LYS A 176 0.30 19.78 8.08
C LYS A 176 0.37 20.48 9.44
N GLY A 177 -0.66 20.32 10.29
CA GLY A 177 -0.68 20.90 11.64
C GLY A 177 0.15 20.15 12.69
N LEU A 178 0.70 18.96 12.35
CA LEU A 178 1.48 18.13 13.28
C LEU A 178 2.99 18.41 13.20
N VAL A 179 3.42 19.35 12.37
CA VAL A 179 4.82 19.71 12.19
C VAL A 179 5.33 20.43 13.44
N ALA A 180 5.57 19.67 14.50
CA ALA A 180 6.31 20.12 15.66
C ALA A 180 7.66 19.40 15.65
N ASN A 181 8.72 20.11 15.27
CA ASN A 181 10.11 19.66 15.36
C ASN A 181 10.55 19.52 16.85
N LYS A 182 9.78 18.73 17.61
CA LYS A 182 10.18 18.37 18.97
C LYS A 182 11.01 17.11 18.90
N LEU A 183 12.19 17.19 19.51
CA LEU A 183 13.14 16.08 19.58
C LEU A 183 12.44 14.80 20.08
N ASN A 184 12.61 13.71 19.31
CA ASN A 184 12.12 12.36 19.65
C ASN A 184 10.59 12.15 19.63
N ILE A 185 9.78 13.11 19.12
CA ILE A 185 8.35 12.87 18.89
C ILE A 185 8.17 12.20 17.53
N LYS A 186 7.47 11.05 17.54
CA LYS A 186 7.14 10.28 16.34
C LYS A 186 5.64 10.39 16.03
N PRO A 187 5.25 10.81 14.82
CA PRO A 187 3.85 10.87 14.45
C PRO A 187 3.27 9.46 14.35
N ILE A 188 2.03 9.28 14.77
CA ILE A 188 1.23 8.12 14.45
C ILE A 188 0.28 8.52 13.34
N ILE A 189 0.33 7.77 12.25
CA ILE A 189 -0.39 8.07 11.02
C ILE A 189 -1.30 6.89 10.69
N THR A 190 -2.49 7.20 10.21
CA THR A 190 -3.45 6.25 9.67
C THR A 190 -4.04 6.81 8.37
N MET A 191 -4.96 6.09 7.76
CA MET A 191 -5.74 6.58 6.62
C MET A 191 -7.22 6.67 6.98
N LYS A 192 -7.87 7.69 6.43
CA LYS A 192 -9.31 7.88 6.46
C LYS A 192 -9.75 8.57 5.16
N ASP A 193 -10.78 8.04 4.53
CA ASP A 193 -11.33 8.58 3.28
C ASP A 193 -10.26 8.74 2.17
N GLY A 194 -9.33 7.79 2.08
CA GLY A 194 -8.24 7.77 1.09
C GLY A 194 -7.11 8.79 1.33
N VAL A 195 -7.07 9.49 2.47
CA VAL A 195 -6.03 10.46 2.83
C VAL A 195 -5.36 10.12 4.16
N LEU A 196 -4.14 10.64 4.37
CA LEU A 196 -3.46 10.51 5.65
C LEU A 196 -4.20 11.28 6.75
N ALA A 197 -4.33 10.65 7.89
CA ALA A 197 -4.95 11.20 9.08
C ALA A 197 -4.06 10.99 10.31
N SER A 198 -4.18 11.88 11.29
CA SER A 198 -3.45 11.76 12.54
C SER A 198 -4.05 10.69 13.43
N GLY A 199 -3.22 9.75 13.88
CA GLY A 199 -3.50 8.85 15.00
C GLY A 199 -2.91 9.33 16.32
N GLY A 200 -2.32 10.54 16.34
CA GLY A 200 -1.61 11.09 17.50
C GLY A 200 -0.09 11.04 17.36
N PHE A 201 0.61 10.83 18.45
CA PHE A 201 2.08 10.74 18.49
C PHE A 201 2.58 9.86 19.61
N GLY A 202 3.81 9.38 19.45
CA GLY A 202 4.58 8.69 20.48
C GLY A 202 5.89 9.41 20.80
N ILE A 203 6.57 8.99 21.87
CA ILE A 203 7.89 9.47 22.25
C ILE A 203 8.88 8.32 22.06
N GLY A 204 9.80 8.47 21.13
CA GLY A 204 10.72 7.42 20.70
C GLY A 204 10.05 6.31 19.91
N ILE A 205 10.83 5.63 19.07
CA ILE A 205 10.31 4.62 18.16
C ILE A 205 9.64 3.45 18.90
N LYS A 206 10.30 2.87 19.91
CA LYS A 206 9.80 1.72 20.65
C LYS A 206 8.42 1.97 21.28
N ASN A 207 8.24 3.13 21.94
CA ASN A 207 6.94 3.47 22.54
C ASN A 207 5.88 3.75 21.47
N THR A 208 6.29 4.32 20.34
CA THR A 208 5.38 4.57 19.22
C THR A 208 4.88 3.27 18.62
N LEU A 209 5.75 2.31 18.35
CA LEU A 209 5.36 0.99 17.86
C LEU A 209 4.41 0.25 18.82
N ASN A 210 4.66 0.34 20.12
CA ASN A 210 3.72 -0.18 21.12
C ASN A 210 2.34 0.49 21.03
N LYS A 211 2.29 1.82 20.88
CA LYS A 211 1.02 2.54 20.70
C LYS A 211 0.27 2.13 19.46
N LEU A 212 0.95 1.85 18.32
CA LEU A 212 0.28 1.32 17.13
C LEU A 212 -0.46 0.02 17.45
N ILE A 213 0.18 -0.88 18.19
CA ILE A 213 -0.43 -2.16 18.60
C ILE A 213 -1.61 -1.94 19.53
N ASP A 214 -1.48 -1.04 20.52
CA ASP A 214 -2.56 -0.72 21.46
C ASP A 214 -3.76 -0.10 20.73
N MET A 215 -3.53 0.69 19.69
CA MET A 215 -4.60 1.22 18.83
C MET A 215 -5.34 0.10 18.08
N ALA A 216 -4.61 -0.91 17.57
CA ALA A 216 -5.25 -2.06 16.95
C ALA A 216 -6.07 -2.88 17.96
N LYS A 217 -5.55 -3.13 19.17
CA LYS A 217 -6.32 -3.77 20.25
C LYS A 217 -7.62 -3.04 20.52
N SER A 218 -7.53 -1.72 20.71
CA SER A 218 -8.70 -0.87 20.95
C SER A 218 -9.70 -0.92 19.79
N TYR A 219 -9.22 -1.05 18.53
CA TYR A 219 -10.10 -1.24 17.38
C TYR A 219 -10.91 -2.54 17.51
N PHE A 220 -10.26 -3.68 17.76
CA PHE A 220 -10.95 -4.97 17.90
C PHE A 220 -11.88 -5.02 19.11
N GLU A 221 -11.49 -4.42 20.24
CA GLU A 221 -12.34 -4.31 21.43
C GLU A 221 -13.62 -3.50 21.16
N LYS A 222 -13.48 -2.36 20.47
CA LYS A 222 -14.61 -1.46 20.15
C LYS A 222 -15.55 -2.05 19.10
N THR A 223 -15.00 -2.66 18.06
CA THR A 223 -15.78 -3.20 16.94
C THR A 223 -16.36 -4.59 17.22
N LYS A 224 -15.87 -5.27 18.26
CA LYS A 224 -16.22 -6.67 18.60
C LYS A 224 -15.90 -7.66 17.47
N GLN A 225 -15.04 -7.28 16.51
CA GLN A 225 -14.63 -8.16 15.43
C GLN A 225 -13.62 -9.20 15.94
N ASN A 226 -13.70 -10.41 15.40
CA ASN A 226 -12.79 -11.48 15.77
C ASN A 226 -11.45 -11.30 15.03
N ILE A 227 -10.39 -10.98 15.77
CA ILE A 227 -9.04 -10.77 15.22
C ILE A 227 -8.53 -12.00 14.41
N LYS A 228 -9.02 -13.20 14.70
CA LYS A 228 -8.64 -14.43 13.97
C LYS A 228 -9.13 -14.46 12.52
N GLU A 229 -10.10 -13.62 12.18
CA GLU A 229 -10.62 -13.50 10.81
C GLU A 229 -9.83 -12.49 9.97
N PHE A 230 -8.78 -11.88 10.54
CA PHE A 230 -7.99 -10.85 9.88
C PHE A 230 -6.61 -11.36 9.50
N MET A 231 -6.12 -10.89 8.38
CA MET A 231 -4.72 -10.96 7.99
C MET A 231 -4.02 -9.64 8.28
N PHE A 232 -2.74 -9.76 8.60
CA PHE A 232 -1.88 -8.64 8.98
C PHE A 232 -0.64 -8.59 8.09
N CYS A 233 -0.13 -7.38 7.85
CA CYS A 233 1.15 -7.19 7.19
C CYS A 233 1.94 -6.09 7.91
N VAL A 234 3.10 -6.42 8.44
CA VAL A 234 4.08 -5.45 8.94
C VAL A 234 4.84 -4.88 7.76
N GLY A 235 4.86 -3.55 7.66
CA GLY A 235 5.68 -2.81 6.71
C GLY A 235 6.92 -2.23 7.41
N PHE A 236 8.09 -2.36 6.78
CA PHE A 236 9.33 -1.73 7.23
C PHE A 236 10.04 -1.04 6.07
N GLY A 237 10.74 0.05 6.37
CA GLY A 237 11.53 0.77 5.37
C GLY A 237 12.83 0.05 5.04
N CYS A 238 13.97 0.63 5.41
CA CYS A 238 15.27 0.06 5.05
C CYS A 238 15.88 -0.86 6.11
N GLU A 239 15.46 -0.77 7.37
CA GLU A 239 16.07 -1.52 8.49
C GLU A 239 15.27 -2.80 8.78
N LYS A 240 15.63 -3.89 8.13
CA LYS A 240 14.93 -5.18 8.24
C LYS A 240 14.89 -5.71 9.69
N ALA A 241 15.99 -5.57 10.44
CA ALA A 241 16.05 -6.04 11.81
C ALA A 241 15.00 -5.37 12.73
N GLU A 242 14.76 -4.06 12.53
CA GLU A 242 13.70 -3.35 13.26
C GLU A 242 12.30 -3.83 12.83
N GLY A 243 12.12 -4.15 11.54
CA GLY A 243 10.89 -4.77 11.03
C GLY A 243 10.63 -6.13 11.69
N GLU A 244 11.65 -6.99 11.80
CA GLU A 244 11.57 -8.29 12.45
C GLU A 244 11.24 -8.17 13.95
N ASN A 245 11.86 -7.23 14.66
CA ASN A 245 11.54 -6.93 16.03
C ASN A 245 10.08 -6.48 16.20
N PHE A 246 9.60 -5.63 15.27
CA PHE A 246 8.22 -5.16 15.31
C PHE A 246 7.23 -6.28 14.97
N LEU A 247 7.53 -7.14 14.00
CA LEU A 247 6.75 -8.33 13.68
C LEU A 247 6.57 -9.24 14.91
N LYS A 248 7.68 -9.54 15.62
CA LYS A 248 7.65 -10.33 16.84
C LYS A 248 6.76 -9.69 17.89
N LEU A 249 6.90 -8.38 18.09
CA LEU A 249 6.09 -7.63 19.05
C LEU A 249 4.59 -7.66 18.71
N CYS A 250 4.24 -7.55 17.42
CA CYS A 250 2.85 -7.69 16.95
C CYS A 250 2.29 -9.08 17.25
N LYS A 251 3.03 -10.15 16.94
CA LYS A 251 2.62 -11.53 17.25
C LYS A 251 2.35 -11.72 18.74
N GLU A 252 3.30 -11.34 19.56
CA GLU A 252 3.20 -11.51 21.03
C GLU A 252 2.03 -10.72 21.61
N LYS A 253 1.89 -9.45 21.25
CA LYS A 253 0.89 -8.58 21.86
C LYS A 253 -0.53 -8.75 21.34
N LEU A 254 -0.69 -9.12 20.07
CA LEU A 254 -1.99 -9.34 19.46
C LEU A 254 -2.42 -10.82 19.46
N GLY A 255 -1.52 -11.74 19.87
CA GLY A 255 -1.80 -13.16 19.89
C GLY A 255 -1.96 -13.77 18.49
N LEU A 256 -1.16 -13.27 17.50
CA LEU A 256 -1.25 -13.68 16.11
C LEU A 256 -0.37 -14.90 15.83
N CYS A 257 -0.90 -15.84 15.06
CA CYS A 257 -0.12 -16.98 14.55
C CYS A 257 0.56 -16.63 13.22
N ASP A 258 1.57 -17.43 12.83
CA ASP A 258 2.44 -17.17 11.69
C ASP A 258 1.70 -17.03 10.35
N ASN A 259 0.61 -17.75 10.17
CA ASN A 259 -0.21 -17.69 8.96
C ASN A 259 -1.14 -16.47 8.88
N GLN A 260 -1.28 -15.70 9.97
CA GLN A 260 -2.11 -14.48 10.02
C GLN A 260 -1.32 -13.21 9.74
N ILE A 261 0.00 -13.22 9.95
CA ILE A 261 0.82 -12.02 9.83
C ILE A 261 2.06 -12.29 9.00
N LYS A 262 2.31 -11.40 8.06
CA LYS A 262 3.50 -11.38 7.22
C LYS A 262 4.28 -10.08 7.42
N MET A 263 5.47 -9.99 6.82
CA MET A 263 6.29 -8.79 6.82
C MET A 263 6.81 -8.52 5.41
N ASN A 264 6.58 -7.31 4.91
CA ASN A 264 7.06 -6.87 3.60
C ASN A 264 7.91 -5.60 3.74
N GLN A 265 8.94 -5.48 2.92
CA GLN A 265 9.63 -4.22 2.76
C GLN A 265 8.72 -3.25 2.00
N ILE A 266 8.68 -2.01 2.45
CA ILE A 266 7.95 -0.92 1.78
C ILE A 266 8.72 -0.58 0.50
N GLY A 267 8.03 -0.55 -0.64
CA GLY A 267 8.63 -0.29 -1.94
C GLY A 267 9.11 1.16 -2.12
N ALA A 268 9.98 1.37 -3.12
CA ALA A 268 10.56 2.68 -3.43
C ALA A 268 9.49 3.75 -3.66
N THR A 269 8.39 3.40 -4.33
CA THR A 269 7.24 4.28 -4.58
C THR A 269 6.67 4.92 -3.32
N THR A 270 6.65 4.17 -2.21
CA THR A 270 6.16 4.66 -0.92
C THR A 270 7.27 5.34 -0.12
N ILE A 271 8.48 4.77 -0.11
CA ILE A 271 9.62 5.27 0.68
C ILE A 271 10.05 6.68 0.26
N VAL A 272 10.03 7.04 -1.03
CA VAL A 272 10.35 8.40 -1.48
C VAL A 272 9.47 9.47 -0.82
N HIS A 273 8.29 9.10 -0.34
CA HIS A 273 7.36 9.99 0.34
C HIS A 273 7.31 9.83 1.86
N THR A 274 7.73 8.68 2.40
CA THR A 274 7.66 8.39 3.84
C THR A 274 9.02 8.38 4.52
N GLY A 275 10.08 8.24 3.73
CA GLY A 275 11.45 8.10 4.19
C GLY A 275 11.80 6.68 4.64
N PRO A 276 13.12 6.41 4.79
CA PRO A 276 13.65 5.06 5.04
C PRO A 276 13.28 4.48 6.41
N HIS A 277 13.03 5.33 7.40
CA HIS A 277 12.70 4.93 8.78
C HIS A 277 11.19 4.89 8.99
N THR A 278 10.49 4.18 8.12
CA THR A 278 9.04 3.99 8.18
C THR A 278 8.72 2.59 8.68
N TYR A 279 7.85 2.52 9.69
CA TYR A 279 7.39 1.26 10.29
C TYR A 279 5.90 1.33 10.58
N GLY A 280 5.23 0.24 10.30
CA GLY A 280 3.81 0.17 10.59
C GLY A 280 3.25 -1.23 10.34
N PHE A 281 1.98 -1.37 10.49
CA PHE A 281 1.29 -2.56 10.04
C PHE A 281 -0.12 -2.23 9.54
N ALA A 282 -0.57 -3.06 8.64
CA ALA A 282 -1.93 -3.07 8.14
C ALA A 282 -2.64 -4.34 8.59
N PHE A 283 -3.96 -4.26 8.69
CA PHE A 283 -4.80 -5.43 8.88
C PHE A 283 -6.11 -5.28 8.11
N MET A 284 -6.60 -6.42 7.62
CA MET A 284 -7.82 -6.48 6.80
C MET A 284 -8.53 -7.81 7.06
N LYS A 285 -9.85 -7.79 7.06
CA LYS A 285 -10.65 -9.01 7.17
C LYS A 285 -10.38 -9.92 5.96
N ASN A 286 -10.15 -11.19 6.24
CA ASN A 286 -9.90 -12.20 5.22
C ASN A 286 -11.20 -12.59 4.52
N VAL A 287 -11.14 -12.93 3.23
CA VAL A 287 -12.27 -13.39 2.41
C VAL A 287 -12.34 -14.92 2.35
#